data_2f3d9f5a764da1223ac89d006e453f58
#
_entry.id   2f3d9f5a764da1223ac89d006e453f58
#
_cell.length_a   1.000
_cell.length_b   1.000
_cell.length_c   1.000
_cell.angle_alpha   90.00
_cell.angle_beta   90.00
_cell.angle_gamma   90.00
#
_symmetry.space_group_name_H-M   'P 1'
#
loop_
_entity.id
_entity.type
_entity.pdbx_description
1 polymer ?
#
loop_
_entity_poly.entity_id
_entity_poly.type
_entity_poly.pdbx_seq_one_letter_code
_entity_poly.pdbx_strand_id
1 'polypeptide(L)'
;MKRVCALVGVMVIALSARATVARAATPNEFQGGEVKALSVVPAAGRAEVVIAVDGSVDVQDFSLAGPPRIVLDLKGAKLTAASRMYDRVARGGVTNVRVAQYRDNIVRVVIDLDSEHKYTVQRGDNEVRVTVDGTSTASFAAWHTSPNMSATAPAADDATPDAVVP
;
A
#
# COMPACT_ATOMS: atom_id res chain seq x y z
N MET A 1 91.75 26.65 -0.41
CA MET A 1 91.07 26.92 0.84
C MET A 1 89.66 27.53 0.46
N LYS A 2 88.64 26.80 0.54
CA LYS A 2 87.26 27.25 0.68
C LYS A 2 86.35 26.01 0.66
N ARG A 3 85.85 25.67 1.82
CA ARG A 3 84.93 24.54 2.04
C ARG A 3 83.55 24.94 1.69
N VAL A 4 82.89 24.18 0.82
CA VAL A 4 81.48 24.37 0.48
C VAL A 4 80.71 23.18 1.09
N CYS A 5 79.93 23.46 2.12
CA CYS A 5 78.99 22.51 2.71
C CYS A 5 77.74 22.38 1.79
N ALA A 6 77.55 21.20 1.31
CA ALA A 6 76.29 20.86 0.62
C ALA A 6 75.28 20.28 1.64
N LEU A 7 74.17 21.01 1.85
CA LEU A 7 73.02 20.58 2.62
C LEU A 7 72.12 19.67 1.74
N VAL A 8 72.08 18.40 2.11
CA VAL A 8 71.13 17.43 1.50
C VAL A 8 69.84 17.53 2.26
N GLY A 9 68.82 18.12 1.62
CA GLY A 9 67.46 18.15 2.13
C GLY A 9 66.76 16.82 1.86
N VAL A 10 66.43 16.09 2.91
CA VAL A 10 65.64 14.88 2.84
C VAL A 10 64.15 15.28 2.78
N MET A 11 63.53 15.15 1.62
CA MET A 11 62.09 15.38 1.41
C MET A 11 61.34 14.10 1.76
N VAL A 12 60.72 14.06 2.94
CA VAL A 12 59.82 12.98 3.35
C VAL A 12 58.45 13.16 2.70
N ILE A 13 58.17 12.38 1.67
CA ILE A 13 56.85 12.31 1.04
C ILE A 13 55.97 11.40 1.92
N ALA A 14 55.09 11.99 2.70
CA ALA A 14 54.05 11.27 3.44
C ALA A 14 52.96 10.80 2.46
N LEU A 15 52.99 9.53 2.13
CA LEU A 15 51.97 8.88 1.30
C LEU A 15 50.72 8.60 2.16
N SER A 16 49.74 9.50 2.13
CA SER A 16 48.47 9.34 2.84
C SER A 16 47.61 8.31 2.10
N ALA A 17 47.64 7.07 2.54
CA ALA A 17 46.73 6.02 2.06
C ALA A 17 45.28 6.37 2.52
N ARG A 18 44.47 6.87 1.62
CA ARG A 18 43.02 6.99 1.84
C ARG A 18 42.44 5.59 1.75
N ALA A 19 42.12 5.00 2.90
CA ALA A 19 41.29 3.80 2.94
C ALA A 19 39.86 4.13 2.48
N THR A 20 39.54 3.78 1.26
CA THR A 20 38.18 3.74 0.76
C THR A 20 37.47 2.62 1.50
N VAL A 21 36.67 2.97 2.50
CA VAL A 21 35.72 2.02 3.12
C VAL A 21 34.67 1.69 2.05
N ALA A 22 34.86 0.54 1.41
CA ALA A 22 33.81 -0.01 0.56
C ALA A 22 32.58 -0.29 1.44
N ARG A 23 31.54 0.53 1.30
CA ARG A 23 30.25 0.28 1.92
C ARG A 23 29.72 -1.02 1.32
N ALA A 24 29.76 -2.09 2.11
CA ALA A 24 29.15 -3.34 1.74
C ALA A 24 27.68 -3.07 1.40
N ALA A 25 27.30 -3.35 0.17
CA ALA A 25 25.91 -3.31 -0.24
C ALA A 25 25.16 -4.30 0.65
N THR A 26 24.23 -3.79 1.47
CA THR A 26 23.30 -4.62 2.21
C THR A 26 22.53 -5.50 1.22
N PRO A 27 22.39 -6.81 1.48
CA PRO A 27 21.73 -7.70 0.54
C PRO A 27 20.26 -7.27 0.43
N ASN A 28 19.90 -6.86 -0.77
CA ASN A 28 18.57 -6.81 -1.36
C ASN A 28 17.41 -6.69 -0.36
N GLU A 29 17.23 -5.50 0.21
CA GLU A 29 15.91 -5.16 0.73
C GLU A 29 14.94 -5.19 -0.45
N PHE A 30 13.87 -5.99 -0.31
CA PHE A 30 12.79 -6.05 -1.28
C PHE A 30 12.25 -4.63 -1.47
N GLN A 31 12.54 -4.02 -2.63
CA GLN A 31 12.14 -2.64 -2.94
C GLN A 31 10.70 -2.56 -3.46
N GLY A 32 9.90 -3.57 -3.18
CA GLY A 32 8.48 -3.62 -3.50
C GLY A 32 7.61 -3.14 -2.35
N GLY A 33 6.30 -3.17 -2.56
CA GLY A 33 5.33 -2.84 -1.54
C GLY A 33 4.96 -4.05 -0.68
N GLU A 34 4.44 -3.78 0.51
CA GLU A 34 3.90 -4.77 1.42
C GLU A 34 2.42 -4.54 1.66
N VAL A 35 1.60 -5.56 1.45
CA VAL A 35 0.18 -5.50 1.79
C VAL A 35 0.02 -5.78 3.28
N LYS A 36 -0.32 -4.75 4.06
CA LYS A 36 -0.38 -4.77 5.52
C LYS A 36 -1.76 -5.14 6.07
N ALA A 37 -2.82 -4.68 5.42
CA ALA A 37 -4.18 -4.90 5.88
C ALA A 37 -5.18 -4.74 4.74
N LEU A 38 -6.38 -5.30 4.95
CA LEU A 38 -7.54 -5.07 4.11
C LEU A 38 -8.72 -4.67 4.99
N SER A 39 -9.59 -3.83 4.44
CA SER A 39 -10.85 -3.48 5.06
C SER A 39 -11.95 -3.34 4.02
N VAL A 40 -13.19 -3.55 4.46
CA VAL A 40 -14.40 -3.25 3.69
C VAL A 40 -15.21 -2.25 4.49
N VAL A 41 -15.34 -1.05 3.99
CA VAL A 41 -15.97 0.07 4.69
C VAL A 41 -17.18 0.60 3.91
N PRO A 42 -18.22 1.11 4.61
CA PRO A 42 -19.35 1.75 3.95
C PRO A 42 -18.92 3.13 3.42
N ALA A 43 -19.38 3.44 2.23
CA ALA A 43 -19.36 4.78 1.68
C ALA A 43 -20.75 5.05 1.09
N ALA A 44 -21.18 6.29 0.99
CA ALA A 44 -22.55 6.70 0.61
C ALA A 44 -23.17 5.86 -0.54
N GLY A 45 -23.92 4.81 -0.20
CA GLY A 45 -24.54 3.87 -1.16
C GLY A 45 -23.58 2.90 -1.86
N ARG A 46 -22.34 2.76 -1.38
CA ARG A 46 -21.25 1.98 -1.99
C ARG A 46 -20.53 1.16 -0.93
N ALA A 47 -19.73 0.20 -1.39
CA ALA A 47 -18.72 -0.44 -0.56
C ALA A 47 -17.33 -0.03 -1.06
N GLU A 48 -16.43 0.25 -0.14
CA GLU A 48 -15.02 0.46 -0.45
C GLU A 48 -14.19 -0.65 0.15
N VAL A 49 -13.44 -1.33 -0.70
CA VAL A 49 -12.39 -2.26 -0.28
C VAL A 49 -11.08 -1.51 -0.28
N VAL A 50 -10.53 -1.28 0.92
CA VAL A 50 -9.28 -0.56 1.11
C VAL A 50 -8.18 -1.55 1.43
N ILE A 51 -7.12 -1.51 0.64
CA ILE A 51 -5.93 -2.35 0.76
C ILE A 51 -4.79 -1.43 1.22
N ALA A 52 -4.38 -1.57 2.47
CA ALA A 52 -3.24 -0.81 3.00
C ALA A 52 -1.94 -1.39 2.45
N VAL A 53 -1.14 -0.55 1.82
CA VAL A 53 0.13 -0.90 1.20
C VAL A 53 1.22 0.00 1.76
N ASP A 54 2.37 -0.59 2.10
CA ASP A 54 3.58 0.14 2.45
C ASP A 54 4.58 -0.05 1.30
N GLY A 55 5.08 1.05 0.74
CA GLY A 55 5.94 1.04 -0.44
C GLY A 55 5.17 1.09 -1.77
N SER A 56 5.87 0.83 -2.87
CA SER A 56 5.32 1.00 -4.23
C SER A 56 4.85 -0.32 -4.81
N VAL A 57 3.63 -0.33 -5.36
CA VAL A 57 3.06 -1.48 -6.09
C VAL A 57 2.49 -1.03 -7.42
N ASP A 58 2.51 -1.92 -8.41
CA ASP A 58 1.77 -1.74 -9.65
C ASP A 58 0.47 -2.56 -9.59
N VAL A 59 -0.67 -1.92 -9.88
CA VAL A 59 -1.99 -2.53 -9.75
C VAL A 59 -2.57 -2.82 -11.12
N GLN A 60 -2.92 -4.08 -11.33
CA GLN A 60 -3.73 -4.52 -12.47
C GLN A 60 -5.03 -5.09 -11.96
N ASP A 61 -6.14 -4.69 -12.55
CA ASP A 61 -7.45 -5.20 -12.20
C ASP A 61 -8.20 -5.73 -13.42
N PHE A 62 -9.10 -6.66 -13.17
CA PHE A 62 -10.04 -7.19 -14.15
C PHE A 62 -11.26 -7.79 -13.46
N SER A 63 -12.38 -7.85 -14.18
CA SER A 63 -13.61 -8.48 -13.69
C SER A 63 -13.87 -9.82 -14.37
N LEU A 64 -14.58 -10.70 -13.66
CA LEU A 64 -15.07 -11.98 -14.13
C LEU A 64 -16.59 -12.04 -13.92
N ALA A 65 -17.34 -12.59 -14.89
CA ALA A 65 -18.80 -12.59 -14.88
C ALA A 65 -19.44 -13.85 -14.25
N GLY A 66 -18.78 -14.96 -14.26
CA GLY A 66 -19.40 -16.21 -13.80
C GLY A 66 -18.58 -17.01 -12.78
N PRO A 67 -18.74 -16.86 -11.45
CA PRO A 67 -19.53 -15.85 -10.71
C PRO A 67 -18.90 -14.46 -10.73
N PRO A 68 -19.72 -13.40 -10.52
CA PRO A 68 -19.22 -12.01 -10.55
C PRO A 68 -18.14 -11.77 -9.51
N ARG A 69 -16.99 -11.26 -9.95
CA ARG A 69 -15.86 -10.93 -9.07
C ARG A 69 -14.92 -9.90 -9.69
N ILE A 70 -14.28 -9.14 -8.84
CA ILE A 70 -13.19 -8.25 -9.19
C ILE A 70 -11.89 -8.91 -8.72
N VAL A 71 -10.87 -8.92 -9.56
CA VAL A 71 -9.55 -9.45 -9.24
C VAL A 71 -8.53 -8.32 -9.39
N LEU A 72 -7.72 -8.12 -8.35
CA LEU A 72 -6.61 -7.19 -8.37
C LEU A 72 -5.30 -7.96 -8.19
N ASP A 73 -4.35 -7.70 -9.06
CA ASP A 73 -2.97 -8.17 -8.96
C ASP A 73 -2.08 -6.99 -8.58
N LEU A 74 -1.57 -7.01 -7.36
CA LEU A 74 -0.60 -6.03 -6.87
C LEU A 74 0.80 -6.58 -7.16
N LYS A 75 1.40 -6.10 -8.25
CA LYS A 75 2.74 -6.50 -8.68
C LYS A 75 3.81 -5.75 -7.88
N GLY A 76 4.92 -6.40 -7.62
CA GLY A 76 5.94 -5.88 -6.74
C GLY A 76 5.50 -5.88 -5.28
N ALA A 77 4.60 -6.78 -4.87
CA ALA A 77 4.05 -6.81 -3.52
C ALA A 77 4.34 -8.12 -2.79
N LYS A 78 4.51 -8.02 -1.47
CA LYS A 78 4.48 -9.13 -0.51
C LYS A 78 3.28 -9.01 0.42
N LEU A 79 2.70 -10.14 0.77
CA LEU A 79 1.60 -10.20 1.74
C LEU A 79 2.16 -10.35 3.15
N THR A 80 2.01 -9.31 3.96
CA THR A 80 2.38 -9.28 5.38
C THR A 80 1.16 -9.10 6.29
N ALA A 81 -0.02 -8.88 5.68
CA ALA A 81 -1.28 -8.77 6.39
C ALA A 81 -1.57 -10.01 7.24
N ALA A 82 -2.14 -9.80 8.42
CA ALA A 82 -2.66 -10.89 9.23
C ALA A 82 -3.72 -11.68 8.44
N SER A 83 -3.60 -13.01 8.48
CA SER A 83 -4.50 -13.92 7.78
C SER A 83 -5.85 -14.00 8.50
N ARG A 84 -6.69 -12.97 8.38
CA ARG A 84 -8.08 -13.02 8.83
C ARG A 84 -8.99 -13.22 7.64
N MET A 85 -9.73 -14.30 7.66
CA MET A 85 -10.73 -14.56 6.61
C MET A 85 -11.88 -13.56 6.72
N TYR A 86 -12.41 -13.16 5.57
CA TYR A 86 -13.64 -12.38 5.50
C TYR A 86 -14.80 -13.14 6.15
N ASP A 87 -15.66 -12.44 6.88
CA ASP A 87 -16.77 -13.03 7.63
C ASP A 87 -17.96 -13.45 6.78
N ARG A 88 -17.89 -13.25 5.47
CA ARG A 88 -18.93 -13.55 4.49
C ARG A 88 -20.26 -12.80 4.70
N VAL A 89 -20.22 -11.72 5.44
CA VAL A 89 -21.37 -10.82 5.58
C VAL A 89 -21.41 -9.92 4.34
N ALA A 90 -22.54 -9.91 3.64
CA ALA A 90 -22.69 -9.05 2.46
C ALA A 90 -22.64 -7.57 2.84
N ARG A 91 -21.80 -6.81 2.14
CA ARG A 91 -21.56 -5.39 2.38
C ARG A 91 -21.57 -4.62 1.05
N GLY A 92 -22.64 -3.92 0.76
CA GLY A 92 -22.76 -3.04 -0.42
C GLY A 92 -22.44 -3.73 -1.76
N GLY A 93 -22.89 -4.99 -1.94
CA GLY A 93 -22.62 -5.80 -3.12
C GLY A 93 -21.41 -6.74 -2.97
N VAL A 94 -20.52 -6.50 -2.01
CA VAL A 94 -19.39 -7.39 -1.71
C VAL A 94 -19.85 -8.53 -0.82
N THR A 95 -19.67 -9.79 -1.26
CA THR A 95 -20.06 -11.01 -0.53
C THR A 95 -18.87 -11.72 0.11
N ASN A 96 -17.67 -11.54 -0.44
CA ASN A 96 -16.45 -12.13 0.10
C ASN A 96 -15.22 -11.38 -0.38
N VAL A 97 -14.17 -11.38 0.44
CA VAL A 97 -12.85 -10.85 0.07
C VAL A 97 -11.78 -11.86 0.44
N ARG A 98 -10.91 -12.17 -0.49
CA ARG A 98 -9.79 -13.08 -0.31
C ARG A 98 -8.50 -12.41 -0.75
N VAL A 99 -7.45 -12.62 0.01
CA VAL A 99 -6.09 -12.15 -0.32
C VAL A 99 -5.11 -13.32 -0.21
N ALA A 100 -4.19 -13.41 -1.15
CA ALA A 100 -3.15 -14.42 -1.14
C ALA A 100 -1.88 -13.93 -1.85
N GLN A 101 -0.74 -14.43 -1.42
CA GLN A 101 0.46 -14.37 -2.23
C GLN A 101 0.28 -15.30 -3.43
N TYR A 102 0.05 -14.72 -4.61
CA TYR A 102 -0.21 -15.48 -5.83
C TYR A 102 1.07 -15.97 -6.51
N ARG A 103 2.10 -15.11 -6.50
CA ARG A 103 3.47 -15.41 -6.95
C ARG A 103 4.45 -14.67 -6.03
N ASP A 104 5.73 -14.96 -6.15
CA ASP A 104 6.79 -14.40 -5.28
C ASP A 104 6.71 -12.88 -5.08
N ASN A 105 6.26 -12.16 -6.09
CA ASN A 105 6.14 -10.70 -6.10
C ASN A 105 4.75 -10.21 -6.54
N ILE A 106 3.71 -11.03 -6.43
CA ILE A 106 2.33 -10.65 -6.77
C ILE A 106 1.40 -11.06 -5.65
N VAL A 107 0.74 -10.09 -5.05
CA VAL A 107 -0.38 -10.33 -4.14
C VAL A 107 -1.67 -10.19 -4.94
N ARG A 108 -2.53 -11.22 -4.87
CA ARG A 108 -3.85 -11.21 -5.52
C ARG A 108 -4.94 -11.00 -4.49
N VAL A 109 -5.79 -10.02 -4.75
CA VAL A 109 -7.01 -9.77 -4.00
C VAL A 109 -8.18 -10.13 -4.91
N VAL A 110 -9.11 -10.96 -4.40
CA VAL A 110 -10.33 -11.35 -5.09
C VAL A 110 -11.52 -10.88 -4.27
N ILE A 111 -12.37 -10.08 -4.88
CA ILE A 111 -13.59 -9.53 -4.31
C ILE A 111 -14.76 -10.23 -5.02
N ASP A 112 -15.45 -11.13 -4.30
CA ASP A 112 -16.65 -11.78 -4.81
C ASP A 112 -17.86 -10.85 -4.63
N LEU A 113 -18.70 -10.75 -5.65
CA LEU A 113 -19.87 -9.86 -5.68
C LEU A 113 -21.17 -10.67 -5.73
N ASP A 114 -22.28 -10.07 -5.29
CA ASP A 114 -23.63 -10.63 -5.41
C ASP A 114 -24.16 -10.59 -6.84
N SER A 115 -23.75 -9.57 -7.59
CA SER A 115 -24.09 -9.33 -8.99
C SER A 115 -22.98 -8.55 -9.69
N GLU A 116 -23.13 -8.28 -10.98
CA GLU A 116 -22.21 -7.39 -11.68
C GLU A 116 -22.43 -5.94 -11.21
N HIS A 117 -21.38 -5.34 -10.70
CA HIS A 117 -21.36 -3.94 -10.26
C HIS A 117 -20.31 -3.16 -11.04
N LYS A 118 -20.58 -1.87 -11.26
CA LYS A 118 -19.51 -0.95 -11.67
C LYS A 118 -18.57 -0.76 -10.51
N TYR A 119 -17.29 -0.62 -10.82
CA TYR A 119 -16.28 -0.36 -9.83
C TYR A 119 -15.22 0.61 -10.34
N THR A 120 -14.50 1.21 -9.43
CA THR A 120 -13.38 2.09 -9.71
C THR A 120 -12.20 1.71 -8.82
N VAL A 121 -11.01 1.67 -9.38
CA VAL A 121 -9.77 1.43 -8.63
C VAL A 121 -8.98 2.73 -8.56
N GLN A 122 -8.68 3.17 -7.35
CA GLN A 122 -7.87 4.35 -7.08
C GLN A 122 -6.62 3.94 -6.32
N ARG A 123 -5.48 4.51 -6.70
CA ARG A 123 -4.20 4.32 -6.01
C ARG A 123 -3.88 5.59 -5.24
N GLY A 124 -3.73 5.47 -3.91
CA GLY A 124 -3.16 6.48 -3.04
C GLY A 124 -1.68 6.17 -2.71
N ASP A 125 -1.08 6.99 -1.86
CA ASP A 125 0.33 6.84 -1.48
C ASP A 125 0.60 5.54 -0.70
N ASN A 126 -0.30 5.17 0.22
CA ASN A 126 -0.18 4.00 1.09
C ASN A 126 -1.40 3.07 1.02
N GLU A 127 -2.24 3.21 0.02
CA GLU A 127 -3.42 2.39 -0.14
C GLU A 127 -3.85 2.21 -1.60
N VAL A 128 -4.52 1.10 -1.84
CA VAL A 128 -5.30 0.88 -3.05
C VAL A 128 -6.76 0.75 -2.64
N ARG A 129 -7.63 1.57 -3.23
CA ARG A 129 -9.05 1.65 -2.91
C ARG A 129 -9.88 1.17 -4.09
N VAL A 130 -10.74 0.20 -3.86
CA VAL A 130 -11.71 -0.29 -4.82
C VAL A 130 -13.10 0.13 -4.35
N THR A 131 -13.70 1.05 -5.07
CA THR A 131 -15.09 1.47 -4.84
C THR A 131 -16.02 0.63 -5.68
N VAL A 132 -16.94 -0.08 -5.06
CA VAL A 132 -17.97 -0.90 -5.71
C VAL A 132 -19.28 -0.14 -5.61
N ASP A 133 -19.91 0.18 -6.74
CA ASP A 133 -21.20 0.85 -6.79
C ASP A 133 -22.28 -0.14 -6.36
N GLY A 134 -22.76 0.00 -5.14
CA GLY A 134 -23.82 -0.84 -4.58
C GLY A 134 -25.20 -0.37 -4.97
N THR A 135 -26.16 -1.28 -4.93
CA THR A 135 -27.60 -0.96 -5.11
C THR A 135 -28.28 -0.63 -3.77
N SER A 136 -27.61 -0.89 -2.65
CA SER A 136 -28.18 -0.72 -1.32
C SER A 136 -27.67 0.56 -0.65
N THR A 137 -28.61 1.39 -0.22
CA THR A 137 -28.32 2.56 0.65
C THR A 137 -28.16 2.18 2.12
N ALA A 138 -28.31 0.90 2.45
CA ALA A 138 -28.17 0.42 3.82
C ALA A 138 -26.72 0.57 4.33
N SER A 139 -26.59 1.20 5.48
CA SER A 139 -25.31 1.24 6.18
C SER A 139 -24.97 -0.15 6.72
N PHE A 140 -23.71 -0.52 6.66
CA PHE A 140 -23.21 -1.77 7.21
C PHE A 140 -21.98 -1.52 8.12
N ALA A 141 -21.71 -2.44 9.02
CA ALA A 141 -20.52 -2.37 9.86
C ALA A 141 -19.26 -2.66 9.03
N ALA A 142 -18.22 -1.85 9.19
CA ALA A 142 -16.95 -2.08 8.54
C ALA A 142 -16.32 -3.41 8.99
N TRP A 143 -15.60 -4.05 8.06
CA TRP A 143 -14.80 -5.23 8.34
C TRP A 143 -13.32 -4.92 8.11
N HIS A 144 -12.44 -5.48 8.94
CA HIS A 144 -10.99 -5.28 8.87
C HIS A 144 -10.24 -6.59 9.10
N THR A 145 -9.12 -6.81 8.41
CA THR A 145 -8.22 -7.95 8.69
C THR A 145 -7.52 -7.82 10.04
N SER A 146 -7.31 -6.59 10.52
CA SER A 146 -6.69 -6.31 11.81
C SER A 146 -7.69 -5.57 12.70
N PRO A 147 -7.91 -5.97 13.96
CA PRO A 147 -8.90 -5.34 14.83
C PRO A 147 -8.57 -3.90 15.22
N ASN A 148 -7.35 -3.42 14.92
CA ASN A 148 -6.84 -2.14 15.37
C ASN A 148 -6.84 -1.03 14.30
N MET A 149 -7.42 -1.27 13.12
CA MET A 149 -7.59 -0.23 12.10
C MET A 149 -9.00 0.37 12.22
N SER A 150 -9.16 1.37 13.07
CA SER A 150 -10.27 2.31 12.93
C SER A 150 -10.10 3.03 11.61
N ALA A 151 -11.05 2.87 10.69
CA ALA A 151 -11.11 3.67 9.50
C ALA A 151 -11.17 5.14 9.91
N THR A 152 -10.14 5.92 9.58
CA THR A 152 -10.26 7.37 9.55
C THR A 152 -11.23 7.67 8.42
N ALA A 153 -12.51 7.84 8.77
CA ALA A 153 -13.48 8.39 7.84
C ALA A 153 -12.94 9.74 7.35
N PRO A 154 -13.02 10.06 6.04
CA PRO A 154 -12.73 11.41 5.60
C PRO A 154 -13.65 12.34 6.39
N ALA A 155 -13.05 13.34 7.05
CA ALA A 155 -13.80 14.36 7.77
C ALA A 155 -14.81 14.96 6.80
N ALA A 156 -16.09 14.79 7.10
CA ALA A 156 -17.12 15.59 6.46
C ALA A 156 -16.77 17.05 6.78
N ASP A 157 -16.55 17.86 5.74
CA ASP A 157 -16.44 19.30 5.88
C ASP A 157 -17.66 19.78 6.67
N ASP A 158 -17.41 20.25 7.88
CA ASP A 158 -18.37 20.94 8.71
C ASP A 158 -18.66 22.29 8.07
N ALA A 159 -19.59 22.30 7.13
CA ALA A 159 -20.21 23.51 6.63
C ALA A 159 -21.13 24.05 7.73
N THR A 160 -20.58 24.87 8.58
CA THR A 160 -21.34 25.71 9.52
C THR A 160 -22.33 26.56 8.74
N PRO A 161 -23.65 26.40 8.91
CA PRO A 161 -24.58 27.34 8.32
C PRO A 161 -24.51 28.66 9.12
N ASP A 162 -24.11 29.69 8.40
CA ASP A 162 -24.12 31.06 8.87
C ASP A 162 -25.53 31.46 9.33
N ALA A 163 -25.68 31.63 10.64
CA ALA A 163 -26.94 32.05 11.25
C ALA A 163 -27.14 33.55 10.99
N VAL A 164 -27.99 33.85 10.04
CA VAL A 164 -28.55 35.20 9.88
C VAL A 164 -29.53 35.43 11.04
N VAL A 165 -29.16 36.34 11.93
CA VAL A 165 -30.05 36.89 12.96
C VAL A 165 -30.69 38.19 12.42
N PRO A 166 -31.98 38.38 12.60
CA PRO A 166 -32.72 39.55 12.14
C PRO A 166 -32.35 40.86 12.89
#